data_6cdee5a8521509b5bdf67ab9dbcb8f67
#
_entry.id   6cdee5a8521509b5bdf67ab9dbcb8f67
#
_cell.length_a   1.000
_cell.length_b   1.000
_cell.length_c   1.000
_cell.angle_alpha   90.00
_cell.angle_beta   90.00
_cell.angle_gamma   90.00
#
_symmetry.space_group_name_H-M   'P 1'
#
loop_
_entity.id
_entity.type
_entity.pdbx_description
1 polymer ?
#
loop_
_entity_poly.entity_id
_entity_poly.type
_entity_poly.pdbx_seq_one_letter_code
_entity_poly.pdbx_strand_id
1 'polypeptide(L)'
;IIDPATGRVQDDATSAWNESWMDAIQRDNAFRHEHQLSVNGGTEKTKYMFSLGYLNEDGILINTGFQRYNARANINTEVNKWMKTGLNVSLSNSTQNFSDYEGSSNSNVWYSAQFMAPIYPVYIKEEDGKDVLDADGNRQLDYGDGSVQRPQYSDFNPVGGLVDDKADIKTDVAGLRTFLAFGSDSEDAGWAKGIKLTLNFGLDYR
;
A
#
# COMPACT_ATOMS: atom_id res chain seq x y z
N ILE A 1 -36.86 10.39 -22.96
CA ILE A 1 -36.66 10.12 -21.51
C ILE A 1 -37.45 11.13 -20.66
N ILE A 2 -37.41 12.40 -21.03
CA ILE A 2 -38.18 13.45 -20.35
C ILE A 2 -39.36 13.83 -21.24
N ASP A 3 -40.57 13.76 -20.68
CA ASP A 3 -41.78 14.26 -21.36
C ASP A 3 -41.69 15.80 -21.43
N PRO A 4 -41.62 16.39 -22.63
CA PRO A 4 -41.49 17.82 -22.76
C PRO A 4 -42.69 18.62 -22.29
N ALA A 5 -43.84 17.98 -22.17
CA ALA A 5 -45.07 18.63 -21.72
C ALA A 5 -45.18 18.70 -20.19
N THR A 6 -44.64 17.72 -19.49
CA THR A 6 -44.74 17.61 -18.04
C THR A 6 -43.44 17.85 -17.31
N GLY A 7 -42.29 17.79 -17.99
CA GLY A 7 -40.93 17.87 -17.42
C GLY A 7 -40.58 16.67 -16.54
N ARG A 8 -41.37 15.59 -16.60
CA ARG A 8 -41.12 14.37 -15.81
C ARG A 8 -40.48 13.30 -16.67
N VAL A 9 -39.77 12.37 -16.03
CA VAL A 9 -39.30 11.15 -16.67
C VAL A 9 -40.48 10.34 -17.15
N GLN A 10 -40.48 9.88 -18.39
CA GLN A 10 -41.51 9.02 -18.96
C GLN A 10 -41.54 7.70 -18.19
N ASP A 11 -42.72 7.15 -17.96
CA ASP A 11 -42.89 5.91 -17.17
C ASP A 11 -42.25 4.68 -17.84
N ASP A 12 -42.08 4.73 -19.16
CA ASP A 12 -41.45 3.70 -19.97
C ASP A 12 -39.96 4.00 -20.29
N ALA A 13 -39.41 5.04 -19.68
CA ALA A 13 -38.02 5.40 -19.91
C ALA A 13 -37.07 4.34 -19.30
N THR A 14 -36.24 3.79 -20.13
CA THR A 14 -35.17 2.88 -19.74
C THR A 14 -33.81 3.54 -19.95
N SER A 15 -32.88 3.31 -19.05
CA SER A 15 -31.48 3.68 -19.27
C SER A 15 -30.84 2.69 -20.24
N ALA A 16 -30.10 3.21 -21.20
CA ALA A 16 -29.31 2.36 -22.09
C ALA A 16 -28.17 1.63 -21.34
N TRP A 17 -27.69 2.25 -20.26
CA TRP A 17 -26.64 1.73 -19.39
C TRP A 17 -27.06 1.91 -17.93
N ASN A 18 -26.62 0.98 -17.09
CA ASN A 18 -26.81 1.03 -15.65
C ASN A 18 -25.55 0.43 -15.00
N GLU A 19 -24.45 1.19 -15.03
CA GLU A 19 -23.14 0.74 -14.59
C GLU A 19 -22.85 1.20 -13.16
N SER A 20 -22.22 0.33 -12.39
CA SER A 20 -21.75 0.67 -11.05
C SER A 20 -20.33 1.20 -11.13
N TRP A 21 -20.16 2.50 -10.96
CA TRP A 21 -18.86 3.14 -10.89
C TRP A 21 -18.03 2.65 -9.71
N MET A 22 -18.70 2.31 -8.61
CA MET A 22 -18.05 1.74 -7.43
C MET A 22 -17.44 0.36 -7.72
N ASP A 23 -18.18 -0.50 -8.45
CA ASP A 23 -17.66 -1.81 -8.84
C ASP A 23 -16.52 -1.68 -9.86
N ALA A 24 -16.61 -0.66 -10.74
CA ALA A 24 -15.58 -0.42 -11.76
C ALA A 24 -14.21 -0.03 -11.16
N ILE A 25 -14.19 0.67 -10.02
CA ILE A 25 -12.95 1.06 -9.34
C ILE A 25 -12.48 0.04 -8.31
N GLN A 26 -13.31 -0.91 -7.94
CA GLN A 26 -12.98 -1.92 -6.94
C GLN A 26 -12.45 -3.20 -7.58
N ARG A 27 -11.65 -3.89 -6.83
CA ARG A 27 -11.15 -5.21 -7.17
C ARG A 27 -12.09 -6.25 -6.58
N ASP A 28 -12.51 -7.24 -7.36
CA ASP A 28 -13.39 -8.32 -6.89
C ASP A 28 -12.76 -9.10 -5.73
N ASN A 29 -11.45 -9.28 -5.78
CA ASN A 29 -10.69 -10.00 -4.77
C ASN A 29 -9.38 -9.26 -4.50
N ALA A 30 -9.21 -8.75 -3.29
CA ALA A 30 -7.95 -8.21 -2.80
C ALA A 30 -7.21 -9.32 -2.05
N PHE A 31 -6.06 -9.71 -2.57
CA PHE A 31 -5.28 -10.81 -2.01
C PHE A 31 -4.15 -10.27 -1.15
N ARG A 32 -3.99 -10.86 0.05
CA ARG A 32 -2.87 -10.57 0.94
C ARG A 32 -2.15 -11.85 1.32
N HIS A 33 -0.84 -11.84 1.18
CA HIS A 33 0.00 -12.92 1.68
C HIS A 33 1.24 -12.37 2.39
N GLU A 34 1.66 -13.10 3.41
CA GLU A 34 2.83 -12.76 4.21
C GLU A 34 3.65 -14.03 4.45
N HIS A 35 4.94 -13.92 4.26
CA HIS A 35 5.90 -15.00 4.51
C HIS A 35 6.96 -14.51 5.46
N GLN A 36 7.24 -15.30 6.50
CA GLN A 36 8.29 -15.00 7.45
C GLN A 36 9.14 -16.24 7.70
N LEU A 37 10.43 -16.07 7.58
CA LEU A 37 11.43 -17.07 7.94
C LEU A 37 12.26 -16.52 9.08
N SER A 38 12.43 -17.31 10.15
CA SER A 38 13.26 -16.93 11.28
C SER A 38 14.14 -18.12 11.68
N VAL A 39 15.40 -17.82 11.93
CA VAL A 39 16.38 -18.77 12.44
C VAL A 39 17.01 -18.18 13.69
N ASN A 40 16.98 -18.92 14.76
CA ASN A 40 17.61 -18.56 16.02
C ASN A 40 18.45 -19.69 16.56
N GLY A 41 19.51 -19.34 17.25
CA GLY A 41 20.40 -20.31 17.82
C GLY A 41 21.42 -19.63 18.74
N GLY A 42 22.35 -20.41 19.21
CA GLY A 42 23.44 -19.86 20.03
C GLY A 42 24.18 -20.93 20.80
N THR A 43 25.14 -20.43 21.54
CA THR A 43 25.94 -21.14 22.55
C THR A 43 25.61 -20.55 23.91
N GLU A 44 26.29 -21.02 24.96
CA GLU A 44 26.17 -20.44 26.31
C GLU A 44 26.52 -18.92 26.30
N LYS A 45 27.45 -18.50 25.44
CA LYS A 45 27.96 -17.12 25.41
C LYS A 45 27.33 -16.27 24.33
N THR A 46 26.91 -16.85 23.21
CA THR A 46 26.43 -16.10 22.05
C THR A 46 25.04 -16.57 21.67
N LYS A 47 24.10 -15.63 21.53
CA LYS A 47 22.76 -15.87 21.02
C LYS A 47 22.58 -15.05 19.75
N TYR A 48 21.95 -15.64 18.74
CA TYR A 48 21.64 -14.96 17.51
C TYR A 48 20.23 -15.28 17.02
N MET A 49 19.68 -14.35 16.29
CA MET A 49 18.42 -14.46 15.57
C MET A 49 18.54 -13.74 14.24
N PHE A 50 18.14 -14.41 13.16
CA PHE A 50 17.96 -13.82 11.84
C PHE A 50 16.52 -14.02 11.42
N SER A 51 15.94 -13.01 10.78
CA SER A 51 14.59 -13.08 10.28
C SER A 51 14.50 -12.35 8.96
N LEU A 52 13.79 -12.96 8.01
CA LEU A 52 13.41 -12.39 6.72
C LEU A 52 11.89 -12.40 6.62
N GLY A 53 11.30 -11.34 6.13
CA GLY A 53 9.87 -11.23 5.92
C GLY A 53 9.56 -10.62 4.56
N TYR A 54 8.49 -11.08 3.97
CA TYR A 54 7.89 -10.55 2.75
C TYR A 54 6.39 -10.43 2.95
N LEU A 55 5.84 -9.26 2.64
CA LEU A 55 4.41 -8.99 2.61
C LEU A 55 4.05 -8.44 1.24
N ASN A 56 2.99 -8.96 0.66
CA ASN A 56 2.31 -8.35 -0.48
C ASN A 56 0.81 -8.29 -0.20
N GLU A 57 0.23 -7.13 -0.44
CA GLU A 57 -1.18 -6.86 -0.17
C GLU A 57 -1.75 -6.04 -1.32
N ASP A 58 -2.77 -6.57 -1.97
CA ASP A 58 -3.57 -5.84 -2.94
C ASP A 58 -4.52 -4.90 -2.22
N GLY A 59 -4.63 -3.67 -2.71
CA GLY A 59 -5.65 -2.75 -2.25
C GLY A 59 -7.04 -3.11 -2.76
N ILE A 60 -8.07 -2.60 -2.12
CA ILE A 60 -9.47 -2.76 -2.56
C ILE A 60 -9.76 -2.02 -3.86
N LEU A 61 -9.05 -0.95 -4.15
CA LEU A 61 -9.10 -0.25 -5.44
C LEU A 61 -8.15 -0.93 -6.43
N ILE A 62 -8.54 -0.95 -7.71
CA ILE A 62 -7.68 -1.46 -8.78
C ILE A 62 -6.36 -0.68 -8.80
N ASN A 63 -5.26 -1.33 -9.16
CA ASN A 63 -3.91 -0.77 -9.23
C ASN A 63 -3.35 -0.15 -7.95
N THR A 64 -3.99 -0.39 -6.80
CA THR A 64 -3.43 -0.03 -5.50
C THR A 64 -2.88 -1.25 -4.77
N GLY A 65 -1.90 -1.07 -3.92
CA GLY A 65 -1.31 -2.17 -3.18
C GLY A 65 -0.15 -1.75 -2.29
N PHE A 66 0.33 -2.70 -1.52
CA PHE A 66 1.47 -2.53 -0.63
C PHE A 66 2.37 -3.75 -0.65
N GLN A 67 3.66 -3.53 -0.83
CA GLN A 67 4.68 -4.56 -0.77
C GLN A 67 5.77 -4.19 0.23
N ARG A 68 6.22 -5.13 1.03
CA ARG A 68 7.28 -4.90 2.00
C ARG A 68 8.23 -6.10 2.11
N TYR A 69 9.50 -5.81 2.05
CA TYR A 69 10.58 -6.71 2.42
C TYR A 69 11.18 -6.23 3.74
N ASN A 70 11.46 -7.13 4.65
CA ASN A 70 12.16 -6.80 5.88
C ASN A 70 13.18 -7.88 6.25
N ALA A 71 14.30 -7.43 6.78
CA ALA A 71 15.34 -8.29 7.31
C ALA A 71 15.76 -7.79 8.70
N ARG A 72 15.96 -8.72 9.64
CA ARG A 72 16.44 -8.41 10.97
C ARG A 72 17.54 -9.39 11.36
N ALA A 73 18.55 -8.86 12.04
CA ALA A 73 19.61 -9.65 12.63
C ALA A 73 19.87 -9.14 14.06
N ASN A 74 19.85 -10.05 15.03
CA ASN A 74 20.17 -9.76 16.42
C ASN A 74 21.25 -10.73 16.86
N ILE A 75 22.35 -10.21 17.37
CA ILE A 75 23.45 -11.00 17.92
C ILE A 75 23.80 -10.40 19.28
N ASN A 76 23.84 -11.24 20.31
CA ASN A 76 24.26 -10.87 21.64
C ASN A 76 25.34 -11.83 22.09
N THR A 77 26.45 -11.31 22.59
CA THR A 77 27.59 -12.10 22.99
C THR A 77 28.13 -11.66 24.36
N GLU A 78 28.40 -12.63 25.22
CA GLU A 78 29.24 -12.46 26.39
C GLU A 78 30.70 -12.64 25.99
N VAL A 79 31.42 -11.52 25.84
CA VAL A 79 32.84 -11.56 25.46
C VAL A 79 33.67 -12.20 26.56
N ASN A 80 33.36 -11.82 27.77
CA ASN A 80 33.94 -12.40 28.98
C ASN A 80 33.03 -12.18 30.20
N LYS A 81 33.45 -12.56 31.41
CA LYS A 81 32.66 -12.47 32.64
C LYS A 81 32.19 -11.06 33.01
N TRP A 82 32.83 -10.03 32.46
CA TRP A 82 32.54 -8.61 32.77
C TRP A 82 32.17 -7.77 31.55
N MET A 83 32.13 -8.35 30.34
CA MET A 83 31.82 -7.63 29.13
C MET A 83 30.82 -8.38 28.24
N LYS A 84 29.72 -7.69 27.89
CA LYS A 84 28.73 -8.16 26.92
C LYS A 84 28.60 -7.12 25.80
N THR A 85 28.33 -7.60 24.63
CA THR A 85 28.04 -6.76 23.45
C THR A 85 26.89 -7.33 22.65
N GLY A 86 26.24 -6.47 21.90
CA GLY A 86 25.17 -6.89 21.01
C GLY A 86 25.06 -5.99 19.81
N LEU A 87 24.56 -6.58 18.75
CA LEU A 87 24.31 -5.93 17.47
C LEU A 87 22.88 -6.23 17.03
N ASN A 88 22.13 -5.17 16.73
CA ASN A 88 20.80 -5.28 16.14
C ASN A 88 20.80 -4.52 14.81
N VAL A 89 20.47 -5.22 13.76
CA VAL A 89 20.30 -4.66 12.42
C VAL A 89 18.86 -4.87 12.00
N SER A 90 18.22 -3.83 11.47
CA SER A 90 16.91 -3.91 10.87
C SER A 90 16.92 -3.19 9.53
N LEU A 91 16.43 -3.88 8.51
CA LEU A 91 16.28 -3.34 7.16
C LEU A 91 14.83 -3.52 6.74
N SER A 92 14.26 -2.52 6.10
CA SER A 92 12.93 -2.58 5.52
C SER A 92 12.91 -1.78 4.23
N ASN A 93 12.39 -2.40 3.18
CA ASN A 93 12.07 -1.74 1.92
C ASN A 93 10.57 -1.93 1.69
N SER A 94 9.83 -0.85 1.46
CA SER A 94 8.41 -0.93 1.15
C SER A 94 8.08 -0.08 -0.06
N THR A 95 7.12 -0.57 -0.84
CA THR A 95 6.51 0.13 -1.97
C THR A 95 5.01 0.16 -1.75
N GLN A 96 4.43 1.34 -1.78
CA GLN A 96 3.00 1.55 -1.74
C GLN A 96 2.56 2.18 -3.06
N ASN A 97 1.64 1.51 -3.74
CA ASN A 97 1.00 2.01 -4.95
C ASN A 97 -0.36 2.58 -4.55
N PHE A 98 -0.64 3.81 -4.94
CA PHE A 98 -1.92 4.47 -4.66
C PHE A 98 -2.26 5.44 -5.78
N SER A 99 -3.48 5.96 -5.78
CA SER A 99 -3.88 7.04 -6.67
C SER A 99 -3.39 8.36 -6.09
N ASP A 100 -2.75 9.20 -6.92
CA ASP A 100 -2.19 10.50 -6.50
C ASP A 100 -3.26 11.57 -6.23
N TYR A 101 -4.52 11.20 -6.30
CA TYR A 101 -5.62 12.13 -6.07
C TYR A 101 -5.89 12.36 -4.59
N GLU A 102 -5.05 13.18 -3.96
CA GLU A 102 -5.31 13.68 -2.62
C GLU A 102 -6.18 14.96 -2.64
N GLY A 103 -7.29 14.91 -1.96
CA GLY A 103 -7.88 16.06 -1.28
C GLY A 103 -8.94 16.88 -2.00
N SER A 104 -9.10 16.91 -3.33
CA SER A 104 -10.23 17.60 -3.92
C SER A 104 -11.37 16.63 -4.23
N SER A 105 -12.62 17.03 -3.91
CA SER A 105 -13.79 16.21 -4.16
C SER A 105 -13.95 15.79 -5.63
N ASN A 106 -13.46 16.60 -6.57
CA ASN A 106 -13.62 16.35 -8.00
C ASN A 106 -12.57 15.39 -8.58
N SER A 107 -11.43 15.26 -7.95
CA SER A 107 -10.35 14.37 -8.39
C SER A 107 -10.18 13.14 -7.51
N ASN A 108 -10.89 13.06 -6.39
CA ASN A 108 -10.90 11.87 -5.54
C ASN A 108 -11.71 10.76 -6.20
N VAL A 109 -11.04 9.68 -6.60
CA VAL A 109 -11.67 8.56 -7.32
C VAL A 109 -12.81 7.90 -6.54
N TRP A 110 -12.67 7.79 -5.23
CA TRP A 110 -13.67 7.21 -4.36
C TRP A 110 -14.91 8.09 -4.25
N TYR A 111 -14.70 9.39 -4.04
CA TYR A 111 -15.77 10.36 -3.97
C TYR A 111 -16.54 10.46 -5.29
N SER A 112 -15.82 10.65 -6.41
CA SER A 112 -16.44 10.80 -7.72
C SER A 112 -17.19 9.54 -8.16
N ALA A 113 -16.69 8.35 -7.88
CA ALA A 113 -17.40 7.11 -8.16
C ALA A 113 -18.72 6.96 -7.40
N GLN A 114 -18.82 7.52 -6.18
CA GLN A 114 -20.08 7.51 -5.41
C GLN A 114 -21.13 8.47 -5.96
N PHE A 115 -20.70 9.58 -6.56
CA PHE A 115 -21.60 10.62 -7.05
C PHE A 115 -21.88 10.53 -8.56
N MET A 116 -21.13 9.71 -9.28
CA MET A 116 -21.34 9.48 -10.68
C MET A 116 -22.62 8.68 -10.91
N ALA A 117 -23.55 9.23 -11.67
CA ALA A 117 -24.82 8.54 -11.92
C ALA A 117 -24.62 7.29 -12.80
N PRO A 118 -25.30 6.18 -12.52
CA PRO A 118 -25.13 4.91 -13.22
C PRO A 118 -25.60 4.95 -14.70
N ILE A 119 -26.27 6.01 -15.11
CA ILE A 119 -26.66 6.25 -16.49
C ILE A 119 -25.49 6.72 -17.37
N TYR A 120 -24.35 7.06 -16.77
CA TYR A 120 -23.11 7.40 -17.49
C TYR A 120 -22.24 6.16 -17.60
N PRO A 121 -21.79 5.79 -18.80
CA PRO A 121 -20.98 4.61 -18.98
C PRO A 121 -19.53 4.85 -18.51
N VAL A 122 -18.88 3.80 -18.02
CA VAL A 122 -17.46 3.80 -17.66
C VAL A 122 -16.58 3.84 -18.88
N TYR A 123 -17.01 3.15 -19.96
CA TYR A 123 -16.30 3.04 -21.23
C TYR A 123 -17.15 3.64 -22.35
N ILE A 124 -16.50 4.17 -23.39
CA ILE A 124 -17.17 4.65 -24.57
C ILE A 124 -17.95 3.50 -25.20
N LYS A 125 -19.22 3.75 -25.55
CA LYS A 125 -20.13 2.77 -26.14
C LYS A 125 -20.41 3.08 -27.60
N GLU A 126 -20.52 2.03 -28.40
CA GLU A 126 -21.10 2.10 -29.75
C GLU A 126 -22.63 2.21 -29.68
N GLU A 127 -23.28 2.48 -30.81
CA GLU A 127 -24.75 2.56 -30.89
C GLU A 127 -25.45 1.25 -30.49
N ASP A 128 -24.77 0.10 -30.67
CA ASP A 128 -25.27 -1.21 -30.29
C ASP A 128 -25.02 -1.55 -28.80
N GLY A 129 -24.44 -0.63 -28.03
CA GLY A 129 -24.16 -0.76 -26.60
C GLY A 129 -22.86 -1.48 -26.25
N LYS A 130 -22.05 -1.88 -27.24
CA LYS A 130 -20.74 -2.48 -27.00
C LYS A 130 -19.70 -1.44 -26.65
N ASP A 131 -18.64 -1.87 -25.94
CA ASP A 131 -17.51 -1.01 -25.64
C ASP A 131 -16.67 -0.75 -26.89
N VAL A 132 -16.29 0.51 -27.11
CA VAL A 132 -15.31 0.89 -28.13
C VAL A 132 -13.94 0.43 -27.68
N LEU A 133 -13.20 -0.21 -28.60
CA LEU A 133 -11.84 -0.69 -28.35
C LEU A 133 -10.83 0.22 -29.04
N ASP A 134 -9.65 0.35 -28.42
CA ASP A 134 -8.50 0.99 -29.06
C ASP A 134 -7.79 0.03 -30.04
N ALA A 135 -6.69 0.49 -30.65
CA ALA A 135 -5.91 -0.29 -31.61
C ALA A 135 -5.26 -1.55 -31.00
N ASP A 136 -5.08 -1.57 -29.68
CA ASP A 136 -4.50 -2.67 -28.92
C ASP A 136 -5.57 -3.63 -28.38
N GLY A 137 -6.86 -3.32 -28.61
CA GLY A 137 -7.99 -4.13 -28.16
C GLY A 137 -8.45 -3.84 -26.73
N ASN A 138 -7.97 -2.74 -26.10
CA ASN A 138 -8.43 -2.33 -24.79
C ASN A 138 -9.68 -1.46 -24.89
N ARG A 139 -10.55 -1.52 -23.87
CA ARG A 139 -11.73 -0.66 -23.80
C ARG A 139 -11.33 0.78 -23.57
N GLN A 140 -11.90 1.71 -24.33
CA GLN A 140 -11.64 3.14 -24.17
C GLN A 140 -12.50 3.72 -23.06
N LEU A 141 -11.85 4.42 -22.13
CA LEU A 141 -12.53 5.07 -21.00
C LEU A 141 -13.36 6.28 -21.48
N ASP A 142 -14.56 6.44 -20.94
CA ASP A 142 -15.41 7.61 -21.20
C ASP A 142 -15.11 8.71 -20.17
N TYR A 143 -14.57 9.82 -20.64
CA TYR A 143 -14.28 11.00 -19.79
C TYR A 143 -15.41 12.04 -19.80
N GLY A 144 -16.57 11.68 -20.38
CA GLY A 144 -17.74 12.55 -20.45
C GLY A 144 -17.86 13.35 -21.74
N ASP A 145 -17.02 13.08 -22.70
CA ASP A 145 -17.00 13.62 -24.08
C ASP A 145 -17.27 12.52 -25.12
N GLY A 146 -17.44 11.28 -24.67
CA GLY A 146 -17.69 10.11 -25.50
C GLY A 146 -19.16 9.89 -25.83
N SER A 147 -19.72 8.76 -25.35
CA SER A 147 -21.08 8.33 -25.69
C SER A 147 -22.17 9.25 -25.11
N VAL A 148 -21.95 9.81 -23.92
CA VAL A 148 -22.91 10.68 -23.24
C VAL A 148 -22.18 11.84 -22.57
N GLN A 149 -22.54 13.06 -22.91
CA GLN A 149 -22.03 14.24 -22.21
C GLN A 149 -22.50 14.28 -20.77
N ARG A 150 -21.56 14.51 -19.85
CA ARG A 150 -21.82 14.64 -18.42
C ARG A 150 -21.82 16.10 -17.99
N PRO A 151 -22.87 16.57 -17.27
CA PRO A 151 -22.91 17.95 -16.78
C PRO A 151 -21.96 18.18 -15.59
N GLN A 152 -21.53 17.09 -14.93
CA GLN A 152 -20.57 17.09 -13.83
C GLN A 152 -19.53 16.00 -14.08
N TYR A 153 -18.33 16.19 -13.56
CA TYR A 153 -17.20 15.28 -13.77
C TYR A 153 -16.84 15.07 -15.26
N SER A 154 -17.07 16.12 -16.09
CA SER A 154 -16.47 16.19 -17.42
C SER A 154 -14.95 16.17 -17.27
N ASP A 155 -14.29 15.54 -18.22
CA ASP A 155 -12.82 15.37 -18.26
C ASP A 155 -12.23 14.52 -17.10
N PHE A 156 -13.07 13.77 -16.38
CA PHE A 156 -12.61 12.87 -15.33
C PHE A 156 -13.30 11.50 -15.38
N ASN A 157 -12.50 10.45 -15.29
CA ASN A 157 -12.97 9.07 -15.16
C ASN A 157 -12.27 8.42 -13.94
N PRO A 158 -13.03 7.99 -12.91
CA PRO A 158 -12.44 7.35 -11.72
C PRO A 158 -11.56 6.15 -12.02
N VAL A 159 -11.90 5.34 -13.04
CA VAL A 159 -11.07 4.22 -13.48
C VAL A 159 -9.78 4.74 -14.10
N GLY A 160 -9.87 5.78 -14.95
CA GLY A 160 -8.70 6.45 -15.54
C GLY A 160 -7.75 6.97 -14.48
N GLY A 161 -8.29 7.63 -13.44
CA GLY A 161 -7.49 8.09 -12.32
C GLY A 161 -6.73 6.98 -11.57
N LEU A 162 -7.20 5.75 -11.62
CA LEU A 162 -6.50 4.59 -11.03
C LEU A 162 -5.55 3.88 -12.01
N VAL A 163 -5.78 4.01 -13.31
CA VAL A 163 -4.99 3.33 -14.35
C VAL A 163 -3.86 4.22 -14.85
N ASP A 164 -4.17 5.49 -15.13
CA ASP A 164 -3.25 6.41 -15.78
C ASP A 164 -2.40 7.21 -14.78
N ASP A 165 -2.99 7.55 -13.62
CA ASP A 165 -2.33 8.36 -12.60
C ASP A 165 -1.86 7.49 -11.43
N LYS A 166 -0.70 6.86 -11.61
CA LYS A 166 -0.09 6.01 -10.60
C LYS A 166 0.96 6.78 -9.82
N ALA A 167 0.86 6.73 -8.51
CA ALA A 167 1.89 7.19 -7.61
C ALA A 167 2.47 6.02 -6.80
N ASP A 168 3.79 5.93 -6.77
CA ASP A 168 4.52 4.94 -5.99
C ASP A 168 5.32 5.64 -4.91
N ILE A 169 5.03 5.33 -3.65
CA ILE A 169 5.89 5.72 -2.54
C ILE A 169 6.79 4.55 -2.21
N LYS A 170 8.10 4.77 -2.35
CA LYS A 170 9.14 3.83 -1.93
C LYS A 170 9.79 4.34 -0.67
N THR A 171 9.84 3.49 0.34
CA THR A 171 10.46 3.83 1.63
C THR A 171 11.49 2.77 2.00
N ASP A 172 12.72 3.23 2.19
CA ASP A 172 13.83 2.43 2.69
C ASP A 172 14.13 2.85 4.12
N VAL A 173 14.16 1.89 5.03
CA VAL A 173 14.51 2.12 6.42
C VAL A 173 15.62 1.16 6.81
N ALA A 174 16.69 1.69 7.36
CA ALA A 174 17.77 0.91 7.92
C ALA A 174 18.07 1.37 9.35
N GLY A 175 18.14 0.44 10.27
CA GLY A 175 18.48 0.68 11.66
C GLY A 175 19.65 -0.20 12.08
N LEU A 176 20.64 0.41 12.73
CA LEU A 176 21.76 -0.25 13.35
C LEU A 176 21.81 0.15 14.81
N ARG A 177 21.80 -0.80 15.72
CA ARG A 177 21.99 -0.57 17.15
C ARG A 177 23.00 -1.52 17.69
N THR A 178 23.95 -1.00 18.45
CA THR A 178 24.93 -1.79 19.16
C THR A 178 25.05 -1.32 20.59
N PHE A 179 25.39 -2.22 21.48
CA PHE A 179 25.69 -1.88 22.86
C PHE A 179 26.97 -2.53 23.33
N LEU A 180 27.62 -1.87 24.27
CA LEU A 180 28.71 -2.41 25.07
C LEU A 180 28.30 -2.30 26.53
N ALA A 181 28.21 -3.43 27.21
CA ALA A 181 27.87 -3.47 28.62
C ALA A 181 29.08 -4.03 29.40
N PHE A 182 29.49 -3.28 30.39
CA PHE A 182 30.57 -3.60 31.29
C PHE A 182 30.01 -3.77 32.70
N GLY A 183 30.54 -4.69 33.43
CA GLY A 183 30.19 -4.94 34.81
C GLY A 183 29.91 -6.39 35.08
N SER A 184 30.02 -6.80 36.33
CA SER A 184 29.86 -8.16 36.75
C SER A 184 29.28 -8.22 38.15
N ASP A 185 28.40 -9.17 38.36
CA ASP A 185 27.95 -9.60 39.70
C ASP A 185 28.86 -10.69 40.26
N SER A 186 29.87 -11.13 39.50
CA SER A 186 30.83 -12.15 39.88
C SER A 186 31.80 -11.64 40.97
N GLU A 187 32.16 -12.49 41.88
CA GLU A 187 33.17 -12.18 42.92
C GLU A 187 34.54 -11.88 42.33
N ASP A 188 34.85 -12.44 41.15
CA ASP A 188 36.10 -12.19 40.40
C ASP A 188 36.24 -10.76 39.88
N ALA A 189 35.19 -9.95 39.92
CA ALA A 189 35.19 -8.56 39.47
C ALA A 189 35.87 -7.58 40.45
N GLY A 190 36.23 -8.02 41.63
CA GLY A 190 36.90 -7.23 42.63
C GLY A 190 36.16 -5.92 42.94
N TRP A 191 36.83 -4.78 42.83
CA TRP A 191 36.26 -3.45 43.10
C TRP A 191 35.08 -3.06 42.14
N ALA A 192 34.97 -3.70 40.98
CA ALA A 192 33.91 -3.44 40.01
C ALA A 192 32.65 -4.31 40.24
N LYS A 193 32.62 -5.15 41.29
CA LYS A 193 31.44 -5.95 41.62
C LYS A 193 30.23 -5.08 41.87
N GLY A 194 29.13 -5.37 41.17
CA GLY A 194 27.86 -4.61 41.26
C GLY A 194 27.81 -3.30 40.44
N ILE A 195 28.94 -2.88 39.84
CA ILE A 195 28.93 -1.72 38.92
C ILE A 195 28.56 -2.19 37.53
N LYS A 196 27.54 -1.54 36.91
CA LYS A 196 27.10 -1.82 35.53
C LYS A 196 27.12 -0.52 34.74
N LEU A 197 27.86 -0.52 33.63
CA LEU A 197 27.89 0.55 32.65
C LEU A 197 27.44 -0.01 31.31
N THR A 198 26.41 0.61 30.71
CA THR A 198 25.96 0.24 29.37
C THR A 198 26.06 1.45 28.44
N LEU A 199 26.77 1.31 27.37
CA LEU A 199 26.88 2.28 26.29
C LEU A 199 26.05 1.77 25.12
N ASN A 200 25.13 2.58 24.63
CA ASN A 200 24.28 2.27 23.48
C ASN A 200 24.58 3.24 22.34
N PHE A 201 24.74 2.68 21.15
CA PHE A 201 24.93 3.44 19.90
C PHE A 201 23.85 3.03 18.91
N GLY A 202 23.28 4.00 18.25
CA GLY A 202 22.22 3.77 17.24
C GLY A 202 22.42 4.69 16.04
N LEU A 203 22.13 4.14 14.87
CA LEU A 203 22.04 4.86 13.60
C LEU A 203 20.73 4.43 12.92
N ASP A 204 19.92 5.39 12.57
CA ASP A 204 18.69 5.18 11.80
C ASP A 204 18.77 6.00 10.51
N TYR A 205 18.45 5.34 9.39
CA TYR A 205 18.35 5.92 8.04
C TYR A 205 16.94 5.70 7.50
N ARG A 206 16.39 6.74 6.86
CA ARG A 206 15.09 6.68 6.20
C ARG A 206 15.11 7.48 4.90
#